data_f9e304c114b94e5124a3660ee02db6ba
#
_entry.id   f9e304c114b94e5124a3660ee02db6ba
#
_cell.length_a   1.000
_cell.length_b   1.000
_cell.length_c   1.000
_cell.angle_alpha   90.00
_cell.angle_beta   90.00
_cell.angle_gamma   90.00
#
_symmetry.space_group_name_H-M   'P 1'
#
loop_
_entity.id
_entity.type
_entity.pdbx_description
1 polymer ?
#
loop_
_entity_poly.entity_id
_entity_poly.type
_entity_poly.pdbx_seq_one_letter_code
_entity_poly.pdbx_strand_id
1 'polypeptide(L)'
;CPLACWWCHNPESQSMTPLILFRNEKCIGCGACVKSCPNKAISTKDGSLTTDPGLCDGCGICEDVCPSGARELCGRKYTVEQLMEQLRKDEIFFRDGGGVTFSGGEPFMQPKFVIEALKACGREGFHRAVDTCGFVDKKVIIEAAKETELFLYDLKHMDPIKHRKYTGVDNAI
;
A
#
# COMPACT_ATOMS: atom_id res chain seq x y z
N CYS A 1 3.09 6.25 2.08
CA CYS A 1 2.77 7.06 3.27
C CYS A 1 3.70 8.28 3.33
N PRO A 2 3.22 9.48 3.69
CA PRO A 2 4.07 10.68 3.83
C PRO A 2 4.87 10.69 5.14
N LEU A 3 4.55 9.79 6.07
CA LEU A 3 5.22 9.65 7.36
C LEU A 3 6.29 8.54 7.30
N ALA A 4 7.31 8.66 8.15
CA ALA A 4 8.37 7.67 8.34
C ALA A 4 8.41 7.22 9.82
N CYS A 5 7.30 6.71 10.31
CA CYS A 5 7.15 6.32 11.72
C CYS A 5 8.16 5.25 12.13
N TRP A 6 8.81 5.40 13.27
CA TRP A 6 9.78 4.42 13.78
C TRP A 6 9.17 3.04 14.04
N TRP A 7 7.86 2.99 14.30
CA TRP A 7 7.08 1.75 14.52
C TRP A 7 6.27 1.30 13.31
N CYS A 8 6.63 1.78 12.09
CA CYS A 8 5.88 1.44 10.90
C CYS A 8 5.95 -0.08 10.61
N HIS A 9 4.80 -0.72 10.50
CA HIS A 9 4.70 -2.14 10.16
C HIS A 9 4.81 -2.41 8.66
N ASN A 10 4.54 -1.38 7.83
CA ASN A 10 4.50 -1.48 6.37
C ASN A 10 5.40 -0.39 5.73
N PRO A 11 6.72 -0.41 5.97
CA PRO A 11 7.62 0.62 5.46
C PRO A 11 7.68 0.68 3.92
N GLU A 12 7.34 -0.42 3.24
CA GLU A 12 7.20 -0.48 1.79
C GLU A 12 6.14 0.49 1.25
N SER A 13 5.12 0.80 2.05
CA SER A 13 4.05 1.75 1.71
C SER A 13 4.48 3.22 1.67
N GLN A 14 5.70 3.51 2.07
CA GLN A 14 6.29 4.86 1.92
C GLN A 14 6.68 5.14 0.47
N SER A 15 6.88 4.10 -0.36
CA SER A 15 7.10 4.24 -1.79
C SER A 15 5.78 4.35 -2.55
N MET A 16 5.75 5.20 -3.58
CA MET A 16 4.65 5.28 -4.54
C MET A 16 4.86 4.37 -5.76
N THR A 17 6.03 3.78 -5.88
CA THR A 17 6.36 2.85 -6.96
C THR A 17 6.27 1.42 -6.45
N PRO A 18 5.78 0.47 -7.27
CA PRO A 18 5.83 -0.95 -6.94
C PRO A 18 7.26 -1.39 -6.63
N LEU A 19 7.39 -2.26 -5.65
CA LEU A 19 8.69 -2.82 -5.27
C LEU A 19 8.57 -4.34 -5.02
N ILE A 20 9.70 -5.02 -5.07
CA ILE A 20 9.76 -6.46 -4.82
C ILE A 20 10.27 -6.69 -3.40
N LEU A 21 9.43 -7.29 -2.56
CA LEU A 21 9.86 -7.84 -1.28
C LEU A 21 10.58 -9.17 -1.51
N PHE A 22 11.66 -9.38 -0.79
CA PHE A 22 12.43 -10.62 -0.82
C PHE A 22 12.47 -11.25 0.57
N ARG A 23 11.89 -12.44 0.68
CA ARG A 23 11.86 -13.26 1.90
C ARG A 23 12.96 -14.30 1.84
N ASN A 24 14.12 -13.97 2.40
CA ASN A 24 15.30 -14.83 2.33
C ASN A 24 15.05 -16.23 2.94
N GLU A 25 14.24 -16.31 3.98
CA GLU A 25 13.86 -17.54 4.67
C GLU A 25 13.06 -18.53 3.80
N LYS A 26 12.42 -18.03 2.74
CA LYS A 26 11.70 -18.85 1.76
C LYS A 26 12.56 -19.22 0.55
N CYS A 27 13.73 -18.59 0.38
CA CYS A 27 14.51 -18.75 -0.82
C CYS A 27 15.24 -20.10 -0.86
N ILE A 28 14.99 -20.87 -1.92
CA ILE A 28 15.65 -22.18 -2.16
C ILE A 28 16.89 -22.06 -3.07
N GLY A 29 17.34 -20.87 -3.42
CA GLY A 29 18.55 -20.64 -4.20
C GLY A 29 18.50 -21.08 -5.67
N CYS A 30 17.33 -21.32 -6.25
CA CYS A 30 17.19 -21.87 -7.62
C CYS A 30 17.65 -20.92 -8.75
N GLY A 31 17.83 -19.63 -8.49
CA GLY A 31 18.31 -18.63 -9.45
C GLY A 31 17.33 -18.27 -10.57
N ALA A 32 16.08 -18.76 -10.57
CA ALA A 32 15.10 -18.47 -11.61
C ALA A 32 14.85 -16.96 -11.77
N CYS A 33 14.71 -16.24 -10.66
CA CYS A 33 14.49 -14.78 -10.65
C CYS A 33 15.66 -13.99 -11.25
N VAL A 34 16.90 -14.46 -11.08
CA VAL A 34 18.09 -13.82 -11.67
C VAL A 34 18.04 -13.96 -13.20
N LYS A 35 17.73 -15.17 -13.69
CA LYS A 35 17.70 -15.48 -15.14
C LYS A 35 16.56 -14.76 -15.85
N SER A 36 15.42 -14.57 -15.18
CA SER A 36 14.20 -14.01 -15.77
C SER A 36 14.09 -12.49 -15.65
N CYS A 37 14.98 -11.83 -14.89
CA CYS A 37 14.90 -10.38 -14.72
C CYS A 37 15.32 -9.64 -16.00
N PRO A 38 14.40 -8.92 -16.68
CA PRO A 38 14.71 -8.23 -17.93
C PRO A 38 15.72 -7.10 -17.71
N ASN A 39 15.65 -6.44 -16.55
CA ASN A 39 16.53 -5.32 -16.21
C ASN A 39 17.83 -5.76 -15.52
N LYS A 40 18.05 -7.07 -15.34
CA LYS A 40 19.22 -7.62 -14.61
C LYS A 40 19.39 -7.00 -13.21
N ALA A 41 18.30 -6.60 -12.60
CA ALA A 41 18.28 -5.97 -11.27
C ALA A 41 18.59 -6.95 -10.13
N ILE A 42 18.59 -8.26 -10.39
CA ILE A 42 18.79 -9.27 -9.35
C ILE A 42 20.15 -9.93 -9.57
N SER A 43 20.98 -9.94 -8.55
CA SER A 43 22.30 -10.55 -8.56
C SER A 43 22.56 -11.37 -7.30
N THR A 44 23.57 -12.23 -7.35
CA THR A 44 24.08 -12.94 -6.18
C THR A 44 25.31 -12.22 -5.67
N LYS A 45 25.29 -11.77 -4.43
CA LYS A 45 26.45 -11.17 -3.75
C LYS A 45 26.69 -11.92 -2.45
N ASP A 46 27.91 -12.38 -2.24
CA ASP A 46 28.32 -13.13 -1.03
C ASP A 46 27.37 -14.30 -0.66
N GLY A 47 26.89 -15.03 -1.69
CA GLY A 47 25.96 -16.15 -1.53
C GLY A 47 24.51 -15.77 -1.30
N SER A 48 24.20 -14.48 -1.18
CA SER A 48 22.85 -13.97 -0.99
C SER A 48 22.31 -13.26 -2.24
N LEU A 49 21.01 -13.41 -2.49
CA LEU A 49 20.35 -12.70 -3.59
C LEU A 49 20.05 -11.25 -3.16
N THR A 50 20.45 -10.32 -4.00
CA THR A 50 20.17 -8.89 -3.82
C THR A 50 19.39 -8.35 -5.00
N THR A 51 18.59 -7.31 -4.77
CA THR A 51 17.89 -6.57 -5.83
C THR A 51 18.37 -5.12 -5.81
N ASP A 52 18.86 -4.66 -6.95
CA ASP A 52 19.22 -3.26 -7.14
C ASP A 52 17.97 -2.43 -7.38
N PRO A 53 17.60 -1.51 -6.45
CA PRO A 53 16.41 -0.69 -6.58
C PRO A 53 16.49 0.32 -7.72
N GLY A 54 17.71 0.68 -8.17
CA GLY A 54 17.91 1.59 -9.31
C GLY A 54 17.65 0.94 -10.67
N LEU A 55 17.73 -0.38 -10.75
CA LEU A 55 17.46 -1.16 -11.96
C LEU A 55 16.07 -1.82 -11.95
N CYS A 56 15.47 -1.99 -10.78
CA CYS A 56 14.19 -2.67 -10.62
C CYS A 56 13.03 -1.73 -10.93
N ASP A 57 12.23 -2.06 -11.94
CA ASP A 57 11.00 -1.33 -12.31
C ASP A 57 9.72 -1.89 -11.66
N GLY A 58 9.82 -2.93 -10.83
CA GLY A 58 8.68 -3.55 -10.18
C GLY A 58 7.76 -4.32 -11.12
N CYS A 59 8.27 -4.89 -12.21
CA CYS A 59 7.46 -5.63 -13.22
C CYS A 59 6.80 -6.91 -12.70
N GLY A 60 7.26 -7.49 -11.60
CA GLY A 60 6.67 -8.69 -10.99
C GLY A 60 7.15 -10.03 -11.55
N ILE A 61 7.86 -10.08 -12.69
CA ILE A 61 8.27 -11.35 -13.34
C ILE A 61 9.01 -12.29 -12.37
N CYS A 62 9.82 -11.73 -11.47
CA CYS A 62 10.55 -12.54 -10.47
C CYS A 62 9.64 -13.15 -9.40
N GLU A 63 8.46 -12.62 -9.14
CA GLU A 63 7.39 -13.23 -8.33
C GLU A 63 6.80 -14.42 -9.08
N ASP A 64 6.41 -14.22 -10.35
CA ASP A 64 5.73 -15.25 -11.16
C ASP A 64 6.58 -16.51 -11.34
N VAL A 65 7.91 -16.36 -11.47
CA VAL A 65 8.84 -17.48 -11.65
C VAL A 65 9.39 -18.06 -10.35
N CYS A 66 8.97 -17.55 -9.18
CA CYS A 66 9.51 -17.98 -7.90
C CYS A 66 8.72 -19.18 -7.34
N PRO A 67 9.23 -20.42 -7.39
CA PRO A 67 8.46 -21.59 -6.97
C PRO A 67 8.23 -21.67 -5.45
N SER A 68 9.03 -20.93 -4.66
CA SER A 68 8.93 -20.93 -3.20
C SER A 68 8.18 -19.71 -2.64
N GLY A 69 7.71 -18.78 -3.49
CA GLY A 69 7.08 -17.54 -3.05
C GLY A 69 8.02 -16.64 -2.23
N ALA A 70 9.34 -16.72 -2.48
CA ALA A 70 10.32 -15.87 -1.81
C ALA A 70 10.34 -14.43 -2.36
N ARG A 71 9.74 -14.19 -3.52
CA ARG A 71 9.58 -12.87 -4.15
C ARG A 71 8.11 -12.51 -4.19
N GLU A 72 7.80 -11.27 -3.81
CA GLU A 72 6.43 -10.77 -3.72
C GLU A 72 6.38 -9.34 -4.24
N LEU A 73 5.51 -9.06 -5.19
CA LEU A 73 5.29 -7.70 -5.70
C LEU A 73 4.38 -6.93 -4.75
N CYS A 74 4.93 -5.91 -4.11
CA CYS A 74 4.18 -4.91 -3.36
C CYS A 74 3.78 -3.74 -4.26
N GLY A 75 2.51 -3.36 -4.22
CA GLY A 75 2.01 -2.22 -4.97
C GLY A 75 1.57 -2.60 -6.39
N ARG A 76 0.47 -3.32 -6.50
CA ARG A 76 -0.21 -3.56 -7.79
C ARG A 76 -1.03 -2.35 -8.20
N LYS A 77 -1.00 -2.01 -9.49
CA LYS A 77 -1.83 -0.94 -10.04
C LYS A 77 -3.24 -1.46 -10.32
N TYR A 78 -4.23 -0.71 -9.87
CA TYR A 78 -5.65 -0.99 -10.12
C TYR A 78 -6.34 0.23 -10.72
N THR A 79 -7.26 0.01 -11.62
CA THR A 79 -8.33 0.98 -11.91
C THR A 79 -9.43 0.83 -10.86
N VAL A 80 -10.29 1.85 -10.73
CA VAL A 80 -11.44 1.76 -9.81
C VAL A 80 -12.35 0.59 -10.19
N GLU A 81 -12.58 0.35 -11.49
CA GLU A 81 -13.39 -0.78 -11.94
C GLU A 81 -12.79 -2.13 -11.56
N GLN A 82 -11.48 -2.32 -11.76
CA GLN A 82 -10.79 -3.54 -11.34
C GLN A 82 -10.86 -3.75 -9.80
N LEU A 83 -10.79 -2.66 -9.03
CA LEU A 83 -10.99 -2.73 -7.59
C LEU A 83 -12.41 -3.19 -7.25
N MET A 84 -13.43 -2.58 -7.90
CA MET A 84 -14.83 -2.96 -7.69
C MET A 84 -15.10 -4.42 -8.07
N GLU A 85 -14.50 -4.93 -9.15
CA GLU A 85 -14.59 -6.35 -9.51
C GLU A 85 -14.05 -7.28 -8.41
N GLN A 86 -12.99 -6.88 -7.70
CA GLN A 86 -12.49 -7.67 -6.54
C GLN A 86 -13.46 -7.56 -5.36
N LEU A 87 -13.93 -6.36 -5.03
CA LEU A 87 -14.83 -6.13 -3.89
C LEU A 87 -16.18 -6.88 -4.05
N ARG A 88 -16.71 -6.95 -5.26
CA ARG A 88 -17.95 -7.71 -5.54
C ARG A 88 -17.82 -9.20 -5.22
N LYS A 89 -16.62 -9.78 -5.26
CA LYS A 89 -16.41 -11.19 -4.87
C LYS A 89 -16.66 -11.42 -3.38
N ASP A 90 -16.47 -10.37 -2.56
CA ASP A 90 -16.61 -10.39 -1.13
C ASP A 90 -17.93 -9.75 -0.66
N GLU A 91 -18.84 -9.40 -1.59
CA GLU A 91 -20.12 -8.74 -1.30
C GLU A 91 -20.93 -9.43 -0.19
N ILE A 92 -20.87 -10.76 -0.14
CA ILE A 92 -21.57 -11.53 0.89
C ILE A 92 -21.15 -11.16 2.32
N PHE A 93 -19.91 -10.68 2.51
CA PHE A 93 -19.40 -10.24 3.80
C PHE A 93 -19.74 -8.79 4.13
N PHE A 94 -20.29 -8.03 3.16
CA PHE A 94 -20.69 -6.62 3.36
C PHE A 94 -22.15 -6.50 3.77
N ARG A 95 -22.91 -7.59 3.74
CA ARG A 95 -24.28 -7.64 4.25
C ARG A 95 -24.27 -7.45 5.78
N ASP A 96 -25.36 -6.96 6.32
CA ASP A 96 -25.55 -6.77 7.77
C ASP A 96 -24.55 -5.76 8.41
N GLY A 97 -24.19 -4.71 7.67
CA GLY A 97 -23.36 -3.60 8.19
C GLY A 97 -21.86 -3.77 7.96
N GLY A 98 -21.43 -4.77 7.19
CA GLY A 98 -20.08 -4.88 6.71
C GLY A 98 -19.76 -3.87 5.60
N GLY A 99 -18.49 -3.77 5.21
CA GLY A 99 -18.07 -2.82 4.18
C GLY A 99 -16.60 -2.84 3.89
N VAL A 100 -16.11 -1.76 3.32
CA VAL A 100 -14.75 -1.60 2.84
C VAL A 100 -14.01 -0.57 3.68
N THR A 101 -12.81 -0.91 4.12
CA THR A 101 -11.89 0.04 4.76
C THR A 101 -10.74 0.36 3.81
N PHE A 102 -10.62 1.62 3.42
CA PHE A 102 -9.46 2.12 2.70
C PHE A 102 -8.37 2.45 3.70
N SER A 103 -7.29 1.70 3.64
CA SER A 103 -6.13 1.80 4.54
C SER A 103 -4.82 1.68 3.73
N GLY A 104 -3.75 1.20 4.33
CA GLY A 104 -2.46 0.96 3.69
C GLY A 104 -1.35 1.71 4.37
N GLY A 105 -0.55 2.48 3.62
CA GLY A 105 0.35 3.47 4.21
C GLY A 105 -0.41 4.73 4.61
N GLU A 106 -0.86 5.46 3.61
CA GLU A 106 -1.81 6.57 3.73
C GLU A 106 -2.67 6.58 2.45
N PRO A 107 -3.98 6.31 2.55
CA PRO A 107 -4.83 6.22 1.36
C PRO A 107 -4.88 7.54 0.58
N PHE A 108 -4.83 8.67 1.27
CA PHE A 108 -4.88 9.99 0.64
C PHE A 108 -3.56 10.43 -0.02
N MET A 109 -2.55 9.59 -0.09
CA MET A 109 -1.45 9.76 -1.05
C MET A 109 -1.94 9.61 -2.50
N GLN A 110 -3.10 8.98 -2.70
CA GLN A 110 -3.78 8.81 -4.00
C GLN A 110 -5.21 9.37 -3.95
N PRO A 111 -5.40 10.67 -3.66
CA PRO A 111 -6.70 11.22 -3.26
C PRO A 111 -7.77 11.05 -4.34
N LYS A 112 -7.41 11.26 -5.61
CA LYS A 112 -8.37 11.09 -6.73
C LYS A 112 -8.88 9.66 -6.82
N PHE A 113 -7.97 8.68 -6.74
CA PHE A 113 -8.33 7.27 -6.80
C PHE A 113 -9.22 6.87 -5.62
N VAL A 114 -8.84 7.25 -4.40
CA VAL A 114 -9.60 6.89 -3.19
C VAL A 114 -11.01 7.51 -3.21
N ILE A 115 -11.14 8.79 -3.57
CA ILE A 115 -12.44 9.45 -3.64
C ILE A 115 -13.35 8.79 -4.70
N GLU A 116 -12.81 8.47 -5.87
CA GLU A 116 -13.59 7.77 -6.90
C GLU A 116 -13.96 6.35 -6.49
N ALA A 117 -13.09 5.65 -5.78
CA ALA A 117 -13.37 4.32 -5.23
C ALA A 117 -14.44 4.38 -4.13
N LEU A 118 -14.38 5.36 -3.22
CA LEU A 118 -15.41 5.61 -2.21
C LEU A 118 -16.79 5.86 -2.87
N LYS A 119 -16.85 6.70 -3.90
CA LYS A 119 -18.08 6.93 -4.68
C LYS A 119 -18.58 5.65 -5.33
N ALA A 120 -17.69 4.82 -5.89
CA ALA A 120 -18.07 3.57 -6.51
C ALA A 120 -18.65 2.58 -5.48
N CYS A 121 -18.02 2.43 -4.32
CA CYS A 121 -18.54 1.62 -3.21
C CYS A 121 -19.91 2.12 -2.72
N GLY A 122 -20.09 3.44 -2.60
CA GLY A 122 -21.35 4.02 -2.20
C GLY A 122 -22.51 3.76 -3.18
N ARG A 123 -22.22 3.74 -4.50
CA ARG A 123 -23.23 3.37 -5.51
C ARG A 123 -23.71 1.92 -5.39
N GLU A 124 -22.88 1.04 -4.86
CA GLU A 124 -23.21 -0.37 -4.63
C GLU A 124 -23.71 -0.63 -3.18
N GLY A 125 -23.85 0.42 -2.37
CA GLY A 125 -24.37 0.33 -1.01
C GLY A 125 -23.39 -0.24 0.02
N PHE A 126 -22.11 -0.31 -0.30
CA PHE A 126 -21.08 -0.77 0.65
C PHE A 126 -20.80 0.32 1.68
N HIS A 127 -20.74 -0.04 2.96
CA HIS A 127 -20.27 0.86 4.01
C HIS A 127 -18.79 1.18 3.80
N ARG A 128 -18.41 2.46 3.98
CA ARG A 128 -17.07 2.96 3.63
C ARG A 128 -16.38 3.55 4.83
N ALA A 129 -15.26 2.95 5.21
CA ALA A 129 -14.38 3.47 6.22
C ALA A 129 -13.03 3.90 5.60
N VAL A 130 -12.41 4.91 6.17
CA VAL A 130 -11.06 5.35 5.80
C VAL A 130 -10.18 5.38 7.04
N ASP A 131 -9.10 4.63 7.00
CA ASP A 131 -8.06 4.59 8.04
C ASP A 131 -6.90 5.49 7.58
N THR A 132 -6.73 6.62 8.26
CA THR A 132 -5.83 7.70 7.82
C THR A 132 -5.07 8.35 8.97
N CYS A 133 -3.82 8.75 8.73
CA CYS A 133 -3.08 9.62 9.63
C CYS A 133 -3.45 11.11 9.47
N GLY A 134 -4.29 11.46 8.50
CA GLY A 134 -4.77 12.81 8.24
C GLY A 134 -3.74 13.80 7.70
N PHE A 135 -2.51 13.34 7.39
CA PHE A 135 -1.46 14.22 6.85
C PHE A 135 -1.67 14.46 5.36
N VAL A 136 -2.66 15.27 5.04
CA VAL A 136 -3.13 15.58 3.68
C VAL A 136 -3.79 16.96 3.64
N ASP A 137 -3.92 17.56 2.47
CA ASP A 137 -4.64 18.84 2.32
C ASP A 137 -6.08 18.72 2.86
N LYS A 138 -6.49 19.67 3.69
CA LYS A 138 -7.81 19.76 4.29
C LYS A 138 -8.95 19.62 3.27
N LYS A 139 -8.78 20.14 2.05
CA LYS A 139 -9.79 20.05 0.97
C LYS A 139 -10.06 18.61 0.57
N VAL A 140 -9.03 17.76 0.58
CA VAL A 140 -9.16 16.32 0.28
C VAL A 140 -9.99 15.63 1.34
N ILE A 141 -9.73 15.89 2.63
CA ILE A 141 -10.52 15.33 3.73
C ILE A 141 -11.98 15.76 3.64
N ILE A 142 -12.26 17.05 3.38
CA ILE A 142 -13.61 17.58 3.24
C ILE A 142 -14.35 16.91 2.06
N GLU A 143 -13.66 16.67 0.96
CA GLU A 143 -14.25 15.99 -0.20
C GLU A 143 -14.52 14.51 0.12
N ALA A 144 -13.55 13.82 0.68
CA ALA A 144 -13.68 12.41 1.06
C ALA A 144 -14.77 12.18 2.11
N ALA A 145 -14.95 13.11 3.05
CA ALA A 145 -15.95 13.02 4.11
C ALA A 145 -17.41 12.98 3.59
N LYS A 146 -17.65 13.46 2.37
CA LYS A 146 -18.98 13.36 1.73
C LYS A 146 -19.31 11.93 1.29
N GLU A 147 -18.29 11.09 1.16
CA GLU A 147 -18.35 9.74 0.63
C GLU A 147 -17.90 8.67 1.64
N THR A 148 -17.77 9.04 2.92
CA THR A 148 -17.23 8.17 3.98
C THR A 148 -18.17 8.15 5.18
N GLU A 149 -18.54 6.97 5.66
CA GLU A 149 -19.35 6.80 6.86
C GLU A 149 -18.50 6.82 8.13
N LEU A 150 -17.25 6.37 8.08
CA LEU A 150 -16.37 6.25 9.24
C LEU A 150 -14.94 6.63 8.94
N PHE A 151 -14.35 7.53 9.73
CA PHE A 151 -12.91 7.74 9.76
C PHE A 151 -12.29 7.05 10.98
N LEU A 152 -11.31 6.20 10.74
CA LEU A 152 -10.39 5.68 11.74
C LEU A 152 -9.16 6.59 11.72
N TYR A 153 -9.09 7.51 12.66
CA TYR A 153 -8.05 8.54 12.66
C TYR A 153 -6.87 8.13 13.54
N ASP A 154 -5.72 7.98 12.95
CA ASP A 154 -4.51 7.52 13.59
C ASP A 154 -3.69 8.69 14.18
N LEU A 155 -3.96 9.01 15.44
CA LEU A 155 -3.23 10.04 16.19
C LEU A 155 -1.84 9.53 16.58
N LYS A 156 -0.82 9.93 15.82
CA LYS A 156 0.57 9.45 16.05
C LYS A 156 1.18 10.02 17.34
N HIS A 157 1.10 11.35 17.57
CA HIS A 157 1.52 12.00 18.79
C HIS A 157 0.97 13.42 18.88
N MET A 158 0.56 13.88 20.10
CA MET A 158 0.04 15.23 20.30
C MET A 158 1.13 16.29 20.46
N ASP A 159 2.27 15.95 21.05
CA ASP A 159 3.41 16.85 21.18
C ASP A 159 4.13 17.01 19.82
N PRO A 160 4.27 18.24 19.28
CA PRO A 160 4.81 18.45 17.94
C PRO A 160 6.29 18.05 17.82
N ILE A 161 7.09 18.23 18.88
CA ILE A 161 8.51 17.86 18.86
C ILE A 161 8.65 16.34 18.77
N LYS A 162 7.88 15.61 19.57
CA LYS A 162 7.87 14.15 19.55
C LYS A 162 7.23 13.62 18.28
N HIS A 163 6.15 14.25 17.76
CA HIS A 163 5.57 13.89 16.49
C HIS A 163 6.63 13.94 15.39
N ARG A 164 7.31 15.07 15.23
CA ARG A 164 8.37 15.23 14.23
C ARG A 164 9.52 14.24 14.43
N LYS A 165 9.93 14.01 15.68
CA LYS A 165 11.00 13.05 15.99
C LYS A 165 10.66 11.64 15.55
N TYR A 166 9.43 11.20 15.77
CA TYR A 166 9.03 9.80 15.60
C TYR A 166 8.37 9.49 14.25
N THR A 167 7.84 10.50 13.57
CA THR A 167 7.13 10.32 12.28
C THR A 167 7.83 10.99 11.11
N GLY A 168 8.83 11.82 11.37
CA GLY A 168 9.57 12.57 10.34
C GLY A 168 8.90 13.88 9.90
N VAL A 169 7.64 14.13 10.31
CA VAL A 169 6.87 15.32 9.91
C VAL A 169 6.27 16.04 11.10
N ASP A 170 5.91 17.32 10.92
CA ASP A 170 5.20 18.12 11.91
C ASP A 170 3.73 17.69 12.02
N ASN A 171 3.06 17.94 13.15
CA ASN A 171 1.63 17.70 13.34
C ASN A 171 0.77 18.95 13.18
N ALA A 172 1.35 20.08 12.80
CA ALA A 172 0.61 21.26 12.38
C ALA A 172 0.16 21.09 10.91
N ILE A 173 -1.13 20.92 10.71
CA ILE A 173 -1.79 20.80 9.39
C ILE A 173 -2.72 22.00 9.20
#